data_5833ae917df71d32dcbcd1c69819ad94
#
_entry.id   5833ae917df71d32dcbcd1c69819ad94
#
_cell.length_a   1.000
_cell.length_b   1.000
_cell.length_c   1.000
_cell.angle_alpha   90.00
_cell.angle_beta   90.00
_cell.angle_gamma   90.00
#
_symmetry.space_group_name_H-M   'P 1'
#
loop_
_entity.id
_entity.type
_entity.pdbx_description
1 polymer ?
#
loop_
_entity_poly.entity_id
_entity_poly.type
_entity_poly.pdbx_seq_one_letter_code
_entity_poly.pdbx_strand_id
1 'polypeptide(L)'
;MARKYELQQENPEEDARTVSSELFQRYIKKDKESITHIIKQQKIMAKVYMFLANGSEEIESLIPVDVFRRGGVEVKTVSITGSEYVEMAHGVTVKADMKFEDASFEDADLLMLPGGLPGATNLNEHEGVRKAVLSQYESGKLVAAICAAPMVLGSLGIVEGKRATCYPGFEKYLTGAEYTHELCTVDGNVVTGEGPAATLPYAYTLLAMLTTEQTAHAVAEGMMYLHLMEK
;
A
#
# COMPACT_ATOMS: atom_id res chain seq x y z
N MET A 1 38.55 70.61 -36.22
CA MET A 1 38.52 69.20 -35.85
C MET A 1 37.13 68.83 -35.41
N ALA A 2 36.33 68.20 -36.27
CA ALA A 2 34.96 67.77 -35.95
C ALA A 2 34.99 66.22 -35.84
N ARG A 3 34.69 65.67 -34.67
CA ARG A 3 34.48 64.24 -34.48
C ARG A 3 33.04 63.93 -34.87
N LYS A 4 32.85 63.09 -35.91
CA LYS A 4 31.60 62.44 -36.25
C LYS A 4 31.28 61.37 -35.16
N TYR A 5 30.17 61.52 -34.53
CA TYR A 5 29.53 60.42 -33.78
C TYR A 5 28.62 59.66 -34.73
N GLU A 6 28.95 58.42 -35.09
CA GLU A 6 28.04 57.47 -35.72
C GLU A 6 27.18 56.84 -34.62
N LEU A 7 25.90 57.15 -34.64
CA LEU A 7 24.92 56.45 -33.87
C LEU A 7 24.62 55.15 -34.61
N GLN A 8 24.97 54.01 -34.03
CA GLN A 8 24.47 52.71 -34.47
C GLN A 8 22.98 52.73 -34.19
N GLN A 9 22.14 52.61 -35.21
CA GLN A 9 20.72 52.36 -35.10
C GLN A 9 20.56 50.90 -34.77
N GLU A 10 20.25 50.60 -33.51
CA GLU A 10 19.73 49.31 -33.10
C GLU A 10 18.33 49.14 -33.73
N ASN A 11 18.10 47.99 -34.35
CA ASN A 11 16.88 47.67 -35.08
C ASN A 11 15.80 47.20 -34.07
N PRO A 12 14.77 48.05 -33.76
CA PRO A 12 13.80 47.70 -32.68
C PRO A 12 12.89 46.53 -33.02
N GLU A 13 12.82 46.09 -34.27
CA GLU A 13 12.01 44.93 -34.67
C GLU A 13 12.72 43.58 -34.40
N GLU A 14 14.05 43.53 -34.36
CA GLU A 14 14.82 42.34 -34.08
C GLU A 14 14.81 42.00 -32.57
N ASP A 15 14.82 43.08 -31.76
CA ASP A 15 14.77 42.95 -30.29
C ASP A 15 13.38 42.48 -29.80
N ALA A 16 12.29 42.95 -30.42
CA ALA A 16 10.91 42.55 -30.08
C ALA A 16 10.64 41.07 -30.40
N ARG A 17 11.22 40.52 -31.48
CA ARG A 17 11.07 39.12 -31.85
C ARG A 17 11.85 38.20 -30.94
N THR A 18 13.00 38.62 -30.50
CA THR A 18 13.86 37.86 -29.58
C THR A 18 13.26 37.79 -28.18
N VAL A 19 12.76 38.93 -27.67
CA VAL A 19 12.08 39.01 -26.36
C VAL A 19 10.79 38.19 -26.37
N SER A 20 9.99 38.22 -27.46
CA SER A 20 8.80 37.39 -27.60
C SER A 20 9.11 35.91 -27.63
N SER A 21 10.19 35.50 -28.31
CA SER A 21 10.66 34.12 -28.37
C SER A 21 11.12 33.61 -26.99
N GLU A 22 11.90 34.43 -26.25
CA GLU A 22 12.36 34.07 -24.91
C GLU A 22 11.21 33.98 -23.89
N LEU A 23 10.26 34.91 -23.93
CA LEU A 23 9.05 34.85 -23.09
C LEU A 23 8.22 33.61 -23.40
N PHE A 24 8.06 33.26 -24.67
CA PHE A 24 7.33 32.07 -25.09
C PHE A 24 8.04 30.79 -24.63
N GLN A 25 9.38 30.71 -24.74
CA GLN A 25 10.16 29.58 -24.24
C GLN A 25 10.09 29.46 -22.71
N ARG A 26 10.10 30.58 -21.97
CA ARG A 26 9.90 30.58 -20.51
C ARG A 26 8.50 30.12 -20.13
N TYR A 27 7.48 30.51 -20.89
CA TYR A 27 6.10 30.06 -20.65
C TYR A 27 5.94 28.56 -20.86
N ILE A 28 6.46 28.02 -21.98
CA ILE A 28 6.45 26.56 -22.26
C ILE A 28 7.23 25.78 -21.21
N LYS A 29 8.39 26.32 -20.76
CA LYS A 29 9.18 25.66 -19.72
C LYS A 29 8.44 25.61 -18.40
N LYS A 30 7.79 26.70 -18.00
CA LYS A 30 6.97 26.79 -16.79
C LYS A 30 5.77 25.86 -16.85
N ASP A 31 5.11 25.74 -18.00
CA ASP A 31 4.01 24.80 -18.22
C ASP A 31 4.49 23.34 -18.14
N LYS A 32 5.63 23.00 -18.75
CA LYS A 32 6.22 21.67 -18.64
C LYS A 32 6.60 21.32 -17.21
N GLU A 33 7.17 22.25 -16.46
CA GLU A 33 7.51 22.04 -15.03
C GLU A 33 6.23 21.87 -14.19
N SER A 34 5.17 22.66 -14.46
CA SER A 34 3.87 22.54 -13.82
C SER A 34 3.18 21.22 -14.19
N ILE A 35 3.19 20.83 -15.45
CA ILE A 35 2.64 19.56 -15.92
C ILE A 35 3.42 18.39 -15.33
N THR A 36 4.75 18.48 -15.29
CA THR A 36 5.60 17.46 -14.66
C THR A 36 5.34 17.37 -13.16
N HIS A 37 5.11 18.51 -12.50
CA HIS A 37 4.75 18.56 -11.08
C HIS A 37 3.34 17.97 -10.85
N ILE A 38 2.37 18.29 -11.71
CA ILE A 38 1.00 17.73 -11.69
C ILE A 38 1.05 16.22 -11.96
N ILE A 39 1.84 15.75 -12.93
CA ILE A 39 2.02 14.32 -13.22
C ILE A 39 2.73 13.61 -12.05
N LYS A 40 3.70 14.24 -11.39
CA LYS A 40 4.32 13.71 -10.16
C LYS A 40 3.37 13.76 -8.96
N GLN A 41 2.42 14.70 -8.91
CA GLN A 41 1.37 14.77 -7.88
C GLN A 41 0.16 13.89 -8.17
N GLN A 42 -0.07 13.47 -9.41
CA GLN A 42 -0.90 12.32 -9.71
C GLN A 42 -0.10 11.05 -9.34
N LYS A 43 0.29 10.93 -8.08
CA LYS A 43 0.64 9.65 -7.48
C LYS A 43 -0.59 8.77 -7.72
N ILE A 44 -0.46 7.80 -8.60
CA ILE A 44 -1.49 6.76 -8.76
C ILE A 44 -1.78 6.29 -7.34
N MET A 45 -3.02 6.45 -6.92
CA MET A 45 -3.46 6.13 -5.57
C MET A 45 -3.18 4.65 -5.36
N ALA A 46 -2.35 4.31 -4.38
CA ALA A 46 -1.99 2.93 -4.12
C ALA A 46 -3.26 2.11 -3.89
N LYS A 47 -3.28 0.88 -4.39
CA LYS A 47 -4.44 0.00 -4.37
C LYS A 47 -4.18 -1.28 -3.60
N VAL A 48 -5.04 -1.56 -2.65
CA VAL A 48 -4.96 -2.70 -1.74
C VAL A 48 -6.19 -3.58 -1.90
N TYR A 49 -5.97 -4.89 -1.96
CA TYR A 49 -7.03 -5.87 -1.83
C TYR A 49 -6.84 -6.67 -0.54
N MET A 50 -7.85 -6.60 0.32
CA MET A 50 -7.95 -7.37 1.56
C MET A 50 -8.87 -8.57 1.34
N PHE A 51 -8.31 -9.77 1.34
CA PHE A 51 -9.12 -10.99 1.23
C PHE A 51 -9.82 -11.31 2.54
N LEU A 52 -11.11 -11.58 2.48
CA LEU A 52 -11.94 -11.94 3.61
C LEU A 52 -12.55 -13.33 3.41
N ALA A 53 -12.39 -14.18 4.40
CA ALA A 53 -13.00 -15.50 4.49
C ALA A 53 -13.92 -15.58 5.72
N ASN A 54 -14.88 -16.49 5.73
CA ASN A 54 -15.61 -16.80 6.96
C ASN A 54 -14.61 -17.22 8.05
N GLY A 55 -14.74 -16.61 9.23
CA GLY A 55 -13.81 -16.80 10.35
C GLY A 55 -12.56 -15.94 10.29
N SER A 56 -12.45 -14.94 9.39
CA SER A 56 -11.42 -13.90 9.47
C SER A 56 -11.60 -13.06 10.73
N GLU A 57 -10.49 -12.62 11.36
CA GLU A 57 -10.51 -11.83 12.59
C GLU A 57 -10.88 -10.38 12.28
N GLU A 58 -11.79 -9.80 13.06
CA GLU A 58 -12.40 -8.48 12.82
C GLU A 58 -11.41 -7.34 12.88
N ILE A 59 -10.58 -7.29 13.93
CA ILE A 59 -9.61 -6.21 14.16
C ILE A 59 -8.57 -6.19 13.04
N GLU A 60 -8.04 -7.37 12.70
CA GLU A 60 -7.01 -7.56 11.69
C GLU A 60 -7.51 -7.26 10.27
N SER A 61 -8.81 -7.41 10.05
CA SER A 61 -9.49 -7.11 8.79
C SER A 61 -9.84 -5.62 8.68
N LEU A 62 -10.48 -5.03 9.69
CA LEU A 62 -11.13 -3.73 9.57
C LEU A 62 -10.22 -2.55 9.94
N ILE A 63 -9.29 -2.70 10.88
CA ILE A 63 -8.36 -1.64 11.23
C ILE A 63 -7.49 -1.23 10.03
N PRO A 64 -6.83 -2.15 9.27
CA PRO A 64 -6.04 -1.73 8.12
C PRO A 64 -6.88 -1.06 7.04
N VAL A 65 -8.13 -1.50 6.84
CA VAL A 65 -9.07 -0.85 5.89
C VAL A 65 -9.32 0.60 6.31
N ASP A 66 -9.60 0.87 7.59
CA ASP A 66 -9.81 2.23 8.10
C ASP A 66 -8.52 3.07 7.99
N VAL A 67 -7.39 2.55 8.44
CA VAL A 67 -6.07 3.23 8.38
C VAL A 67 -5.71 3.61 6.94
N PHE A 68 -5.84 2.69 6.01
CA PHE A 68 -5.48 2.93 4.62
C PHE A 68 -6.41 3.94 3.94
N ARG A 69 -7.72 3.84 4.17
CA ARG A 69 -8.70 4.81 3.66
C ARG A 69 -8.46 6.21 4.21
N ARG A 70 -8.10 6.36 5.50
CA ARG A 70 -7.67 7.64 6.10
C ARG A 70 -6.40 8.17 5.43
N GLY A 71 -5.47 7.31 5.07
CA GLY A 71 -4.22 7.66 4.38
C GLY A 71 -4.36 7.91 2.87
N GLY A 72 -5.58 7.87 2.32
CA GLY A 72 -5.84 8.11 0.90
C GLY A 72 -5.46 6.95 -0.02
N VAL A 73 -5.43 5.72 0.52
CA VAL A 73 -5.19 4.49 -0.25
C VAL A 73 -6.54 3.89 -0.68
N GLU A 74 -6.66 3.46 -1.93
CA GLU A 74 -7.83 2.71 -2.39
C GLU A 74 -7.79 1.30 -1.84
N VAL A 75 -8.74 0.96 -0.97
CA VAL A 75 -8.85 -0.39 -0.40
C VAL A 75 -10.15 -1.04 -0.83
N LYS A 76 -10.04 -2.26 -1.34
CA LYS A 76 -11.17 -3.14 -1.63
C LYS A 76 -11.11 -4.37 -0.73
N THR A 77 -12.18 -4.61 0.00
CA THR A 77 -12.39 -5.88 0.68
C THR A 77 -12.97 -6.89 -0.30
N VAL A 78 -12.39 -8.09 -0.33
CA VAL A 78 -12.73 -9.13 -1.31
C VAL A 78 -13.17 -10.40 -0.58
N SER A 79 -14.44 -10.76 -0.69
CA SER A 79 -14.94 -12.00 -0.13
C SER A 79 -14.57 -13.20 -1.00
N ILE A 80 -14.05 -14.26 -0.38
CA ILE A 80 -13.79 -15.55 -1.03
C ILE A 80 -14.92 -16.57 -0.82
N THR A 81 -16.05 -16.16 -0.23
CA THR A 81 -17.12 -17.08 0.19
C THR A 81 -18.16 -17.36 -0.89
N GLY A 82 -18.05 -16.72 -2.07
CA GLY A 82 -19.09 -16.69 -3.10
C GLY A 82 -20.26 -15.73 -2.78
N SER A 83 -20.25 -15.10 -1.60
CA SER A 83 -21.21 -14.08 -1.14
C SER A 83 -20.46 -12.78 -0.85
N GLU A 84 -21.11 -11.61 -0.99
CA GLU A 84 -20.56 -10.36 -0.49
C GLU A 84 -20.54 -10.31 1.05
N TYR A 85 -21.31 -11.14 1.73
CA TYR A 85 -21.38 -11.18 3.19
C TYR A 85 -20.43 -12.24 3.74
N VAL A 86 -19.62 -11.82 4.71
CA VAL A 86 -18.60 -12.64 5.38
C VAL A 86 -18.92 -12.67 6.86
N GLU A 87 -19.07 -13.86 7.42
CA GLU A 87 -19.19 -14.06 8.87
C GLU A 87 -17.80 -14.12 9.49
N MET A 88 -17.46 -13.13 10.31
CA MET A 88 -16.14 -13.00 10.93
C MET A 88 -15.99 -13.95 12.13
N ALA A 89 -14.78 -14.01 12.70
CA ALA A 89 -14.42 -14.97 13.74
C ALA A 89 -15.27 -14.86 15.02
N HIS A 90 -15.76 -13.66 15.36
CA HIS A 90 -16.52 -13.40 16.59
C HIS A 90 -18.00 -13.03 16.29
N GLY A 91 -18.53 -13.47 15.16
CA GLY A 91 -19.95 -13.36 14.83
C GLY A 91 -20.37 -12.02 14.25
N VAL A 92 -19.44 -11.14 13.90
CA VAL A 92 -19.73 -9.92 13.15
C VAL A 92 -19.89 -10.27 11.67
N THR A 93 -20.98 -9.81 11.03
CA THR A 93 -21.11 -9.95 9.58
C THR A 93 -20.66 -8.67 8.88
N VAL A 94 -19.71 -8.81 7.97
CA VAL A 94 -19.18 -7.71 7.16
C VAL A 94 -19.63 -7.89 5.72
N LYS A 95 -20.08 -6.79 5.08
CA LYS A 95 -20.29 -6.76 3.63
C LYS A 95 -18.97 -6.35 2.97
N ALA A 96 -18.39 -7.25 2.18
CA ALA A 96 -17.23 -6.96 1.35
C ALA A 96 -17.59 -6.03 0.18
N ASP A 97 -16.60 -5.29 -0.33
CA ASP A 97 -16.78 -4.39 -1.48
C ASP A 97 -17.03 -5.19 -2.78
N MET A 98 -16.52 -6.43 -2.86
CA MET A 98 -16.66 -7.29 -4.03
C MET A 98 -16.43 -8.78 -3.68
N LYS A 99 -16.83 -9.67 -4.59
CA LYS A 99 -16.49 -11.08 -4.51
C LYS A 99 -15.19 -11.37 -5.27
N PHE A 100 -14.51 -12.46 -4.91
CA PHE A 100 -13.27 -12.89 -5.55
C PHE A 100 -13.46 -13.14 -7.05
N GLU A 101 -14.58 -13.75 -7.44
CA GLU A 101 -14.89 -14.10 -8.81
C GLU A 101 -15.07 -12.90 -9.74
N ASP A 102 -15.39 -11.73 -9.15
CA ASP A 102 -15.63 -10.48 -9.87
C ASP A 102 -14.36 -9.57 -9.90
N ALA A 103 -13.23 -10.03 -9.31
CA ALA A 103 -12.04 -9.24 -9.10
C ALA A 103 -10.90 -9.60 -10.06
N SER A 104 -10.11 -8.58 -10.43
CA SER A 104 -8.75 -8.74 -10.96
C SER A 104 -7.78 -8.05 -10.02
N PHE A 105 -6.61 -8.64 -9.81
CA PHE A 105 -5.61 -8.15 -8.86
C PHE A 105 -4.33 -7.61 -9.55
N GLU A 106 -4.34 -7.47 -10.88
CA GLU A 106 -3.18 -7.03 -11.67
C GLU A 106 -2.72 -5.62 -11.30
N ASP A 107 -3.65 -4.77 -10.89
CA ASP A 107 -3.41 -3.38 -10.46
C ASP A 107 -3.14 -3.24 -8.95
N ALA A 108 -3.07 -4.36 -8.20
CA ALA A 108 -2.77 -4.32 -6.78
C ALA A 108 -1.34 -3.85 -6.52
N ASP A 109 -1.17 -2.93 -5.57
CA ASP A 109 0.12 -2.61 -4.95
C ASP A 109 0.38 -3.50 -3.73
N LEU A 110 -0.69 -3.95 -3.06
CA LEU A 110 -0.65 -4.85 -1.91
C LEU A 110 -1.81 -5.84 -1.94
N LEU A 111 -1.51 -7.12 -1.72
CA LEU A 111 -2.48 -8.14 -1.32
C LEU A 111 -2.32 -8.46 0.17
N MET A 112 -3.41 -8.45 0.91
CA MET A 112 -3.40 -8.58 2.36
C MET A 112 -4.31 -9.69 2.86
N LEU A 113 -3.80 -10.46 3.84
CA LEU A 113 -4.44 -11.63 4.43
C LEU A 113 -4.60 -11.41 5.94
N PRO A 114 -5.83 -11.25 6.46
CA PRO A 114 -6.10 -11.23 7.89
C PRO A 114 -6.02 -12.66 8.46
N GLY A 115 -5.77 -12.76 9.74
CA GLY A 115 -5.82 -14.04 10.44
C GLY A 115 -7.22 -14.42 10.89
N GLY A 116 -7.30 -14.99 12.08
CA GLY A 116 -8.52 -15.66 12.58
C GLY A 116 -8.62 -17.09 12.08
N LEU A 117 -9.32 -17.92 12.85
CA LEU A 117 -9.64 -19.28 12.46
C LEU A 117 -11.17 -19.47 12.46
N PRO A 118 -11.72 -20.16 11.45
CA PRO A 118 -11.04 -20.85 10.34
C PRO A 118 -10.62 -19.95 9.16
N GLY A 119 -10.71 -18.61 9.26
CA GLY A 119 -10.47 -17.67 8.18
C GLY A 119 -9.14 -17.89 7.46
N ALA A 120 -8.03 -17.94 8.22
CA ALA A 120 -6.70 -18.17 7.65
C ALA A 120 -6.56 -19.53 6.95
N THR A 121 -7.24 -20.58 7.49
CA THR A 121 -7.31 -21.89 6.85
C THR A 121 -8.06 -21.81 5.53
N ASN A 122 -9.23 -21.17 5.52
CA ASN A 122 -10.04 -20.99 4.32
C ASN A 122 -9.28 -20.20 3.23
N LEU A 123 -8.54 -19.16 3.61
CA LEU A 123 -7.67 -18.42 2.69
C LEU A 123 -6.55 -19.31 2.13
N ASN A 124 -5.95 -20.15 2.99
CA ASN A 124 -4.90 -21.08 2.59
C ASN A 124 -5.38 -22.19 1.65
N GLU A 125 -6.62 -22.63 1.78
CA GLU A 125 -7.24 -23.66 0.94
C GLU A 125 -7.78 -23.11 -0.38
N HIS A 126 -8.01 -21.79 -0.47
CA HIS A 126 -8.58 -21.17 -1.66
C HIS A 126 -7.52 -21.02 -2.77
N GLU A 127 -7.58 -21.86 -3.80
CA GLU A 127 -6.58 -21.90 -4.88
C GLU A 127 -6.37 -20.55 -5.58
N GLY A 128 -7.44 -19.78 -5.80
CA GLY A 128 -7.38 -18.47 -6.43
C GLY A 128 -6.57 -17.47 -5.59
N VAL A 129 -6.77 -17.43 -4.26
CA VAL A 129 -6.00 -16.60 -3.33
C VAL A 129 -4.54 -17.00 -3.37
N ARG A 130 -4.23 -18.29 -3.28
CA ARG A 130 -2.86 -18.80 -3.36
C ARG A 130 -2.14 -18.36 -4.64
N LYS A 131 -2.81 -18.49 -5.79
CA LYS A 131 -2.27 -18.07 -7.10
C LYS A 131 -2.05 -16.56 -7.14
N ALA A 132 -3.02 -15.76 -6.67
CA ALA A 132 -2.91 -14.31 -6.64
C ALA A 132 -1.75 -13.84 -5.76
N VAL A 133 -1.63 -14.39 -4.54
CA VAL A 133 -0.56 -14.04 -3.59
C VAL A 133 0.82 -14.43 -4.13
N LEU A 134 0.96 -15.61 -4.71
CA LEU A 134 2.23 -16.05 -5.29
C LEU A 134 2.64 -15.17 -6.47
N SER A 135 1.73 -14.90 -7.39
CA SER A 135 1.97 -14.03 -8.56
C SER A 135 2.34 -12.60 -8.13
N GLN A 136 1.66 -12.06 -7.11
CA GLN A 136 1.95 -10.75 -6.54
C GLN A 136 3.39 -10.70 -5.98
N TYR A 137 3.74 -11.70 -5.19
CA TYR A 137 5.08 -11.83 -4.61
C TYR A 137 6.17 -11.93 -5.68
N GLU A 138 6.00 -12.81 -6.68
CA GLU A 138 6.94 -13.03 -7.77
C GLU A 138 7.11 -11.79 -8.66
N SER A 139 6.08 -10.94 -8.76
CA SER A 139 6.16 -9.65 -9.46
C SER A 139 6.91 -8.57 -8.67
N GLY A 140 7.38 -8.86 -7.45
CA GLY A 140 8.06 -7.91 -6.57
C GLY A 140 7.13 -6.92 -5.86
N LYS A 141 5.81 -7.08 -5.98
CA LYS A 141 4.81 -6.26 -5.31
C LYS A 141 4.55 -6.76 -3.89
N LEU A 142 3.98 -5.89 -3.03
CA LEU A 142 3.78 -6.19 -1.62
C LEU A 142 2.76 -7.32 -1.39
N VAL A 143 3.11 -8.23 -0.48
CA VAL A 143 2.20 -9.20 0.12
C VAL A 143 2.30 -9.07 1.64
N ALA A 144 1.16 -9.11 2.33
CA ALA A 144 1.12 -8.93 3.77
C ALA A 144 0.14 -9.91 4.42
N ALA A 145 0.53 -10.45 5.59
CA ALA A 145 -0.27 -11.39 6.36
C ALA A 145 -0.06 -11.19 7.86
N ILE A 146 -1.10 -11.37 8.67
CA ILE A 146 -1.02 -11.15 10.11
C ILE A 146 -1.59 -12.35 10.88
N CYS A 147 -1.09 -12.56 12.10
CA CYS A 147 -1.61 -13.55 13.05
C CYS A 147 -1.45 -15.00 12.57
N ALA A 148 -2.53 -15.70 12.26
CA ALA A 148 -2.50 -17.04 11.69
C ALA A 148 -2.20 -17.04 10.17
N ALA A 149 -2.50 -15.93 9.45
CA ALA A 149 -2.41 -15.89 7.99
C ALA A 149 -0.98 -16.01 7.39
N PRO A 150 0.13 -15.69 8.09
CA PRO A 150 1.47 -16.00 7.59
C PRO A 150 1.68 -17.47 7.23
N MET A 151 0.83 -18.39 7.74
CA MET A 151 0.82 -19.79 7.30
C MET A 151 0.58 -19.94 5.79
N VAL A 152 -0.19 -19.03 5.17
CA VAL A 152 -0.44 -19.03 3.72
C VAL A 152 0.88 -18.74 2.99
N LEU A 153 1.62 -17.72 3.45
CA LEU A 153 2.92 -17.36 2.87
C LEU A 153 3.93 -18.49 3.05
N GLY A 154 3.92 -19.13 4.22
CA GLY A 154 4.78 -20.29 4.50
C GLY A 154 4.46 -21.49 3.61
N SER A 155 3.17 -21.79 3.41
CA SER A 155 2.73 -22.90 2.53
C SER A 155 3.05 -22.69 1.06
N LEU A 156 3.30 -21.41 0.65
CA LEU A 156 3.72 -21.01 -0.69
C LEU A 156 5.24 -20.90 -0.84
N GLY A 157 6.03 -21.15 0.25
CA GLY A 157 7.48 -20.99 0.23
C GLY A 157 7.96 -19.52 0.22
N ILE A 158 7.05 -18.55 0.34
CA ILE A 158 7.35 -17.11 0.22
C ILE A 158 8.26 -16.61 1.35
N VAL A 159 8.18 -17.21 2.54
CA VAL A 159 8.95 -16.80 3.71
C VAL A 159 10.28 -17.54 3.86
N GLU A 160 10.60 -18.49 2.99
CA GLU A 160 11.87 -19.23 3.04
C GLU A 160 13.08 -18.28 2.91
N GLY A 161 13.99 -18.35 3.88
CA GLY A 161 15.17 -17.48 3.97
C GLY A 161 14.86 -16.03 4.35
N LYS A 162 13.63 -15.72 4.78
CA LYS A 162 13.21 -14.38 5.20
C LYS A 162 12.98 -14.31 6.71
N ARG A 163 13.01 -13.08 7.21
CA ARG A 163 12.51 -12.75 8.55
C ARG A 163 10.99 -12.65 8.49
N ALA A 164 10.30 -13.25 9.46
CA ALA A 164 8.85 -13.22 9.54
C ALA A 164 8.35 -13.36 10.97
N THR A 165 7.14 -12.84 11.24
CA THR A 165 6.42 -13.05 12.49
C THR A 165 5.03 -13.63 12.21
N CYS A 166 4.41 -14.19 13.24
CA CYS A 166 3.05 -14.72 13.21
C CYS A 166 2.49 -14.81 14.63
N TYR A 167 1.25 -15.22 14.77
CA TYR A 167 0.67 -15.50 16.08
C TYR A 167 1.42 -16.66 16.76
N PRO A 168 1.72 -16.55 18.08
CA PRO A 168 2.42 -17.60 18.82
C PRO A 168 1.77 -18.98 18.66
N GLY A 169 2.57 -19.99 18.30
CA GLY A 169 2.12 -21.36 17.98
C GLY A 169 1.90 -21.61 16.48
N PHE A 170 1.97 -20.58 15.63
CA PHE A 170 1.91 -20.69 14.16
C PHE A 170 3.29 -20.67 13.48
N GLU A 171 4.38 -20.45 14.21
CA GLU A 171 5.76 -20.44 13.70
C GLU A 171 6.16 -21.71 12.98
N LYS A 172 5.54 -22.85 13.32
CA LYS A 172 5.75 -24.14 12.63
C LYS A 172 5.35 -24.10 11.13
N TYR A 173 4.53 -23.14 10.73
CA TYR A 173 4.13 -22.93 9.34
C TYR A 173 5.07 -22.00 8.58
N LEU A 174 5.98 -21.29 9.25
CA LEU A 174 6.96 -20.40 8.64
C LEU A 174 8.22 -21.18 8.25
N THR A 175 8.07 -22.24 7.46
CA THR A 175 9.16 -23.14 7.10
C THR A 175 10.31 -22.38 6.42
N GLY A 176 11.52 -22.49 7.01
CA GLY A 176 12.73 -21.85 6.48
C GLY A 176 12.85 -20.36 6.80
N ALA A 177 11.91 -19.76 7.53
CA ALA A 177 12.00 -18.37 7.97
C ALA A 177 12.75 -18.24 9.31
N GLU A 178 13.35 -17.04 9.51
CA GLU A 178 13.79 -16.58 10.83
C GLU A 178 12.57 -15.94 11.54
N TYR A 179 12.07 -16.60 12.58
CA TYR A 179 10.95 -16.10 13.38
C TYR A 179 11.41 -14.99 14.32
N THR A 180 10.84 -13.79 14.18
CA THR A 180 11.35 -12.59 14.83
C THR A 180 10.72 -12.27 16.18
N HIS A 181 9.51 -12.76 16.47
CA HIS A 181 8.70 -12.35 17.63
C HIS A 181 8.40 -10.83 17.69
N GLU A 182 8.53 -10.11 16.56
CA GLU A 182 8.23 -8.69 16.47
C GLU A 182 6.74 -8.47 16.21
N LEU A 183 6.20 -7.32 16.65
CA LEU A 183 4.81 -6.94 16.35
C LEU A 183 4.53 -6.86 14.85
N CYS A 184 5.55 -6.39 14.10
CA CYS A 184 5.51 -6.30 12.64
C CYS A 184 6.92 -6.53 12.11
N THR A 185 7.06 -7.41 11.12
CA THR A 185 8.33 -7.70 10.45
C THR A 185 8.20 -7.40 8.97
N VAL A 186 9.16 -6.63 8.45
CA VAL A 186 9.30 -6.32 7.02
C VAL A 186 10.56 -7.01 6.49
N ASP A 187 10.42 -7.77 5.42
CA ASP A 187 11.54 -8.34 4.67
C ASP A 187 11.28 -8.26 3.16
N GLY A 188 11.90 -7.25 2.54
CA GLY A 188 11.68 -6.93 1.13
C GLY A 188 10.22 -6.56 0.84
N ASN A 189 9.56 -7.34 -0.01
CA ASN A 189 8.14 -7.15 -0.36
C ASN A 189 7.17 -8.01 0.48
N VAL A 190 7.65 -8.62 1.58
CA VAL A 190 6.85 -9.41 2.50
C VAL A 190 6.72 -8.68 3.83
N VAL A 191 5.48 -8.50 4.31
CA VAL A 191 5.20 -7.89 5.61
C VAL A 191 4.33 -8.83 6.43
N THR A 192 4.78 -9.15 7.64
CA THR A 192 4.05 -10.03 8.55
C THR A 192 3.75 -9.32 9.86
N GLY A 193 2.61 -9.62 10.48
CA GLY A 193 2.17 -9.08 11.77
C GLY A 193 1.89 -10.18 12.78
N GLU A 194 2.07 -9.89 14.07
CA GLU A 194 1.98 -10.89 15.14
C GLU A 194 0.53 -11.29 15.44
N GLY A 195 -0.39 -10.33 15.54
CA GLY A 195 -1.77 -10.62 15.90
C GLY A 195 -2.64 -9.39 16.15
N PRO A 196 -3.84 -9.53 16.74
CA PRO A 196 -4.84 -8.46 16.81
C PRO A 196 -4.33 -7.18 17.47
N ALA A 197 -3.61 -7.28 18.59
CA ALA A 197 -3.06 -6.12 19.28
C ALA A 197 -1.96 -5.39 18.49
N ALA A 198 -1.28 -6.09 17.59
CA ALA A 198 -0.24 -5.55 16.72
C ALA A 198 -0.79 -4.91 15.43
N THR A 199 -2.11 -4.94 15.21
CA THR A 199 -2.71 -4.52 13.93
C THR A 199 -2.49 -3.05 13.62
N LEU A 200 -2.53 -2.14 14.62
CA LEU A 200 -2.28 -0.71 14.38
C LEU A 200 -0.84 -0.44 13.90
N PRO A 201 0.23 -0.83 14.62
CA PRO A 201 1.60 -0.61 14.14
C PRO A 201 1.86 -1.30 12.79
N TYR A 202 1.31 -2.50 12.56
CA TYR A 202 1.39 -3.19 11.29
C TYR A 202 0.72 -2.39 10.15
N ALA A 203 -0.49 -1.86 10.37
CA ALA A 203 -1.19 -1.06 9.38
C ALA A 203 -0.47 0.26 9.07
N TYR A 204 0.10 0.95 10.09
CA TYR A 204 0.89 2.17 9.85
C TYR A 204 2.18 1.90 9.10
N THR A 205 2.85 0.78 9.37
CA THR A 205 4.04 0.35 8.61
C THR A 205 3.69 0.16 7.14
N LEU A 206 2.62 -0.56 6.84
CA LEU A 206 2.14 -0.76 5.47
C LEU A 206 1.70 0.55 4.81
N LEU A 207 1.01 1.44 5.55
CA LEU A 207 0.62 2.76 5.04
C LEU A 207 1.84 3.61 4.66
N ALA A 208 2.91 3.58 5.48
CA ALA A 208 4.15 4.27 5.16
C ALA A 208 4.81 3.74 3.87
N MET A 209 4.79 2.42 3.67
CA MET A 209 5.32 1.79 2.46
C MET A 209 4.48 2.10 1.21
N LEU A 210 3.17 2.18 1.34
CA LEU A 210 2.23 2.48 0.25
C LEU A 210 2.18 3.99 -0.09
N THR A 211 2.54 4.85 0.85
CA THR A 211 2.43 6.30 0.72
C THR A 211 3.72 7.01 1.13
N THR A 212 3.77 7.54 2.35
CA THR A 212 4.94 8.15 2.99
C THR A 212 4.87 7.98 4.51
N GLU A 213 6.03 8.07 5.18
CA GLU A 213 6.10 8.10 6.65
C GLU A 213 5.28 9.25 7.25
N GLN A 214 5.29 10.44 6.59
CA GLN A 214 4.51 11.59 7.04
C GLN A 214 3.00 11.30 7.01
N THR A 215 2.52 10.62 5.96
CA THR A 215 1.10 10.24 5.87
C THR A 215 0.74 9.26 6.97
N ALA A 216 1.55 8.23 7.20
CA ALA A 216 1.31 7.25 8.26
C ALA A 216 1.32 7.90 9.66
N HIS A 217 2.28 8.79 9.91
CA HIS A 217 2.36 9.54 11.16
C HIS A 217 1.13 10.42 11.37
N ALA A 218 0.70 11.18 10.36
CA ALA A 218 -0.48 12.04 10.46
C ALA A 218 -1.78 11.24 10.73
N VAL A 219 -1.92 10.05 10.12
CA VAL A 219 -3.05 9.16 10.41
C VAL A 219 -2.97 8.61 11.83
N ALA A 220 -1.79 8.17 12.29
CA ALA A 220 -1.59 7.66 13.64
C ALA A 220 -1.88 8.73 14.71
N GLU A 221 -1.46 9.98 14.47
CA GLU A 221 -1.78 11.13 15.34
C GLU A 221 -3.29 11.39 15.36
N GLY A 222 -3.95 11.46 14.18
CA GLY A 222 -5.38 11.68 14.06
C GLY A 222 -6.24 10.57 14.69
N MET A 223 -5.70 9.36 14.78
CA MET A 223 -6.32 8.21 15.47
C MET A 223 -5.95 8.13 16.96
N MET A 224 -5.25 9.13 17.51
CA MET A 224 -4.79 9.19 18.91
C MET A 224 -3.84 8.06 19.31
N TYR A 225 -3.26 7.33 18.34
CA TYR A 225 -2.35 6.23 18.62
C TYR A 225 -1.05 6.71 19.28
N LEU A 226 -0.47 7.82 18.79
CA LEU A 226 0.75 8.40 19.37
C LEU A 226 0.53 8.82 20.81
N HIS A 227 -0.62 9.42 21.12
CA HIS A 227 -1.00 9.80 22.50
C HIS A 227 -1.10 8.58 23.45
N LEU A 228 -1.54 7.42 22.93
CA LEU A 228 -1.55 6.17 23.70
C LEU A 228 -0.14 5.71 24.04
N MET A 229 0.80 5.87 23.11
CA MET A 229 2.19 5.40 23.27
C MET A 229 3.03 6.29 24.18
N GLU A 230 2.60 7.51 24.44
CA GLU A 230 3.28 8.46 25.36
C GLU A 230 2.93 8.26 26.83
N LYS A 231 1.94 7.42 27.16
CA LYS A 231 1.45 7.13 28.53
C LYS A 231 1.97 5.82 29.08
#